data_80afbb867e020b46c4f98c9929513af6
#
_entry.id   80afbb867e020b46c4f98c9929513af6
#
_cell.length_a   1.000
_cell.length_b   1.000
_cell.length_c   1.000
_cell.angle_alpha   90.00
_cell.angle_beta   90.00
_cell.angle_gamma   90.00
#
_symmetry.space_group_name_H-M   'P 1'
#
loop_
_entity.id
_entity.type
_entity.pdbx_description
1 polymer ?
#
loop_
_entity_poly.entity_id
_entity_poly.type
_entity_poly.pdbx_seq_one_letter_code
_entity_poly.pdbx_strand_id
1 'polypeptide(L)'
;FEFSFITKPLEPFRDRIVLITGLDATAASPTAEEPAGDHARGACIFSGARPRRNAVSPYLGVTVDQLIAQKWGEDTILSSLQLGVEDTGNFGSCNFGYSCAYSNCVSWPTPTQPLPTEVNPRVAFERLFGDGTSPQERMLGRKQNASILDSVTHDLAMLKKDLGNGDKTRI
;
A
#
# COMPACT_ATOMS: atom_id res chain seq x y z
N PHE A 1 0.19 31.49 5.66
CA PHE A 1 0.81 31.05 4.39
C PHE A 1 -0.06 31.46 3.20
N GLU A 2 0.57 31.62 2.03
CA GLU A 2 -0.11 31.90 0.77
C GLU A 2 -0.14 30.65 -0.11
N PHE A 3 -1.26 30.45 -0.80
CA PHE A 3 -1.35 29.35 -1.77
C PHE A 3 -0.61 29.72 -3.05
N SER A 4 0.28 28.85 -3.51
CA SER A 4 0.93 28.96 -4.81
C SER A 4 -0.06 28.71 -5.95
N PHE A 5 0.33 28.96 -7.19
CA PHE A 5 -0.49 28.65 -8.38
C PHE A 5 -1.03 27.22 -8.37
N ILE A 6 -0.19 26.23 -7.98
CA ILE A 6 -0.55 24.80 -7.96
C ILE A 6 -1.54 24.50 -6.83
N THR A 7 -1.39 25.13 -5.68
CA THR A 7 -2.20 24.85 -4.49
C THR A 7 -3.41 25.78 -4.36
N LYS A 8 -3.55 26.78 -5.22
CA LYS A 8 -4.66 27.75 -5.22
C LYS A 8 -6.07 27.12 -5.22
N PRO A 9 -6.33 25.99 -5.91
CA PRO A 9 -7.63 25.31 -5.82
C PRO A 9 -8.01 24.83 -4.41
N LEU A 10 -7.04 24.76 -3.48
CA LEU A 10 -7.29 24.39 -2.08
C LEU A 10 -7.72 25.59 -1.22
N GLU A 11 -7.71 26.82 -1.75
CA GLU A 11 -8.02 28.03 -0.99
C GLU A 11 -9.40 28.02 -0.31
N PRO A 12 -10.47 27.47 -0.91
CA PRO A 12 -11.77 27.32 -0.26
C PRO A 12 -11.76 26.41 1.00
N PHE A 13 -10.72 25.63 1.17
CA PHE A 13 -10.55 24.71 2.31
C PHE A 13 -9.50 25.18 3.29
N ARG A 14 -9.04 26.43 3.22
CA ARG A 14 -7.96 26.99 4.04
C ARG A 14 -8.13 26.74 5.55
N ASP A 15 -9.34 26.86 6.04
CA ASP A 15 -9.71 26.64 7.45
C ASP A 15 -9.64 25.17 7.90
N ARG A 16 -9.50 24.26 6.95
CA ARG A 16 -9.37 22.80 7.17
C ARG A 16 -7.97 22.28 6.86
N ILE A 17 -7.04 23.16 6.48
CA ILE A 17 -5.68 22.75 6.07
C ILE A 17 -4.70 23.16 7.16
N VAL A 18 -3.89 22.20 7.59
CA VAL A 18 -2.72 22.42 8.44
C VAL A 18 -1.47 22.22 7.58
N LEU A 19 -0.70 23.30 7.42
CA LEU A 19 0.60 23.24 6.74
C LEU A 19 1.70 23.07 7.77
N ILE A 20 2.43 21.96 7.70
CA ILE A 20 3.56 21.67 8.57
C ILE A 20 4.84 21.82 7.75
N THR A 21 5.79 22.59 8.25
CA THR A 21 7.09 22.83 7.61
C THR A 21 8.22 22.46 8.57
N GLY A 22 9.44 22.32 8.04
CA GLY A 22 10.62 21.97 8.84
C GLY A 22 10.70 20.50 9.24
N LEU A 23 9.89 19.63 8.64
CA LEU A 23 10.03 18.18 8.79
C LEU A 23 10.97 17.63 7.74
N ASP A 24 11.80 16.68 8.14
CA ASP A 24 12.72 15.96 7.27
C ASP A 24 12.49 14.44 7.38
N ALA A 25 12.58 13.77 6.23
CA ALA A 25 12.52 12.31 6.15
C ALA A 25 13.96 11.75 6.17
N THR A 26 14.59 11.72 7.34
CA THR A 26 15.97 11.23 7.49
C THR A 26 16.18 9.82 6.95
N ALA A 27 15.13 8.99 6.96
CA ALA A 27 15.14 7.67 6.35
C ALA A 27 15.35 7.70 4.82
N ALA A 28 15.03 8.81 4.15
CA ALA A 28 15.27 9.02 2.72
C ALA A 28 16.66 9.57 2.40
N SER A 29 17.41 10.05 3.39
CA SER A 29 18.73 10.65 3.17
C SER A 29 19.72 9.61 2.65
N PRO A 30 20.59 9.96 1.68
CA PRO A 30 21.66 9.09 1.22
C PRO A 30 22.65 8.76 2.34
N THR A 31 23.27 7.59 2.26
CA THR A 31 24.38 7.17 3.13
C THR A 31 25.60 6.84 2.29
N ALA A 32 26.74 6.64 2.92
CA ALA A 32 27.96 6.23 2.22
C ALA A 32 27.80 4.86 1.53
N GLU A 33 27.05 3.96 2.15
CA GLU A 33 26.76 2.61 1.63
C GLU A 33 25.64 2.62 0.58
N GLU A 34 24.74 3.61 0.64
CA GLU A 34 23.58 3.75 -0.24
C GLU A 34 23.47 5.18 -0.76
N PRO A 35 24.38 5.62 -1.64
CA PRO A 35 24.45 7.01 -2.12
C PRO A 35 23.33 7.35 -3.12
N ALA A 36 22.66 6.36 -3.71
CA ALA A 36 21.66 6.51 -4.76
C ALA A 36 20.34 5.82 -4.38
N GLY A 37 19.34 5.91 -5.24
CA GLY A 37 18.03 5.25 -5.05
C GLY A 37 16.90 6.22 -4.74
N ASP A 38 16.88 7.39 -5.36
CA ASP A 38 15.92 8.48 -5.10
C ASP A 38 14.46 8.03 -5.23
N HIS A 39 14.14 7.29 -6.28
CA HIS A 39 12.79 6.77 -6.50
C HIS A 39 12.37 5.77 -5.41
N ALA A 40 13.25 4.86 -5.02
CA ALA A 40 12.95 3.90 -3.97
C ALA A 40 12.79 4.57 -2.60
N ARG A 41 13.61 5.58 -2.32
CA ARG A 41 13.56 6.32 -1.05
C ARG A 41 12.35 7.24 -0.96
N GLY A 42 11.83 7.72 -2.08
CA GLY A 42 10.59 8.47 -2.11
C GLY A 42 9.42 7.72 -1.46
N ALA A 43 9.43 6.40 -1.51
CA ALA A 43 8.42 5.56 -0.87
C ALA A 43 8.36 5.71 0.66
N CYS A 44 9.42 6.15 1.33
CA CYS A 44 9.45 6.33 2.78
C CYS A 44 8.56 7.48 3.29
N ILE A 45 8.05 8.34 2.40
CA ILE A 45 7.23 9.51 2.78
C ILE A 45 6.01 9.13 3.62
N PHE A 46 5.41 7.97 3.37
CA PHE A 46 4.23 7.52 4.10
C PHE A 46 4.51 6.54 5.24
N SER A 47 5.72 5.98 5.32
CA SER A 47 6.08 5.02 6.38
C SER A 47 7.11 5.56 7.37
N GLY A 48 7.91 6.54 6.97
CA GLY A 48 9.06 7.02 7.74
C GLY A 48 10.20 5.99 7.85
N ALA A 49 10.09 4.83 7.22
CA ALA A 49 11.08 3.77 7.27
C ALA A 49 11.99 3.78 6.05
N ARG A 50 13.29 3.47 6.24
CA ARG A 50 14.23 3.31 5.13
C ARG A 50 13.88 2.06 4.32
N PRO A 51 13.68 2.17 3.00
CA PRO A 51 13.49 1.01 2.13
C PRO A 51 14.75 0.15 2.12
N ARG A 52 14.57 -1.16 2.24
CA ARG A 52 15.68 -2.12 2.17
C ARG A 52 16.19 -2.23 0.74
N ARG A 53 17.50 -2.10 0.54
CA ARG A 53 18.14 -2.36 -0.75
C ARG A 53 18.21 -3.87 -1.02
N ASN A 54 17.07 -4.44 -1.42
CA ASN A 54 16.94 -5.85 -1.79
C ASN A 54 15.76 -5.99 -2.75
N ALA A 55 16.01 -6.50 -3.96
CA ALA A 55 14.99 -6.65 -4.99
C ALA A 55 13.99 -7.78 -4.68
N VAL A 56 14.42 -8.81 -3.97
CA VAL A 56 13.63 -10.03 -3.72
C VAL A 56 12.85 -9.97 -2.41
N SER A 57 13.40 -9.27 -1.41
CA SER A 57 12.80 -9.16 -0.07
C SER A 57 12.65 -7.69 0.32
N PRO A 58 11.67 -6.99 -0.26
CA PRO A 58 11.44 -5.59 0.06
C PRO A 58 10.99 -5.41 1.51
N TYR A 59 11.32 -4.25 2.08
CA TYR A 59 10.87 -3.80 3.40
C TYR A 59 10.77 -2.29 3.40
N LEU A 60 9.60 -1.76 3.75
CA LEU A 60 9.36 -0.31 3.81
C LEU A 60 8.71 0.14 5.12
N GLY A 61 8.16 -0.77 5.92
CA GLY A 61 7.28 -0.44 7.03
C GLY A 61 5.82 -0.28 6.57
N VAL A 62 4.92 -0.14 7.53
CA VAL A 62 3.50 0.11 7.27
C VAL A 62 3.31 1.59 6.95
N THR A 63 2.57 1.90 5.90
CA THR A 63 2.31 3.28 5.50
C THR A 63 1.11 3.87 6.27
N VAL A 64 1.12 5.19 6.47
CA VAL A 64 0.12 5.88 7.29
C VAL A 64 -1.31 5.71 6.76
N ASP A 65 -1.49 5.68 5.44
CA ASP A 65 -2.78 5.39 4.80
C ASP A 65 -3.30 4.00 5.19
N GLN A 66 -2.40 3.01 5.32
CA GLN A 66 -2.76 1.66 5.71
C GLN A 66 -3.00 1.53 7.22
N LEU A 67 -2.33 2.31 8.06
CA LEU A 67 -2.69 2.42 9.48
C LEU A 67 -4.10 3.00 9.65
N ILE A 68 -4.46 3.97 8.84
CA ILE A 68 -5.81 4.54 8.80
C ILE A 68 -6.82 3.50 8.31
N ALA A 69 -6.49 2.79 7.22
CA ALA A 69 -7.34 1.73 6.68
C ALA A 69 -7.57 0.57 7.66
N GLN A 70 -6.55 0.18 8.41
CA GLN A 70 -6.68 -0.84 9.46
C GLN A 70 -7.60 -0.40 10.60
N LYS A 71 -7.61 0.88 10.93
CA LYS A 71 -8.40 1.42 12.05
C LYS A 71 -9.86 1.68 11.67
N TRP A 72 -10.11 2.19 10.48
CA TRP A 72 -11.43 2.66 10.06
C TRP A 72 -11.94 2.03 8.76
N GLY A 73 -11.17 1.13 8.16
CA GLY A 73 -11.51 0.57 6.84
C GLY A 73 -12.77 -0.28 6.82
N GLU A 74 -13.27 -0.72 7.98
CA GLU A 74 -14.54 -1.45 8.07
C GLU A 74 -15.77 -0.56 7.95
N ASP A 75 -15.61 0.76 8.15
CA ASP A 75 -16.69 1.73 8.04
C ASP A 75 -17.08 2.03 6.58
N THR A 76 -16.26 1.58 5.62
CA THR A 76 -16.43 1.82 4.20
C THR A 76 -16.41 0.53 3.37
N ILE A 77 -16.97 0.57 2.15
CA ILE A 77 -16.99 -0.58 1.24
C ILE A 77 -15.57 -1.02 0.87
N LEU A 78 -14.67 -0.09 0.65
CA LEU A 78 -13.25 -0.33 0.47
C LEU A 78 -12.49 0.32 1.61
N SER A 79 -11.63 -0.43 2.26
CA SER A 79 -10.76 0.10 3.32
C SER A 79 -9.74 1.11 2.80
N SER A 80 -9.26 0.91 1.58
CA SER A 80 -8.38 1.83 0.86
C SER A 80 -8.47 1.59 -0.65
N LEU A 81 -7.99 2.54 -1.43
CA LEU A 81 -7.95 2.47 -2.89
C LEU A 81 -6.61 3.00 -3.39
N GLN A 82 -5.88 2.14 -4.10
CA GLN A 82 -4.58 2.47 -4.69
C GLN A 82 -4.79 2.67 -6.20
N LEU A 83 -4.56 3.89 -6.67
CA LEU A 83 -4.73 4.26 -8.07
C LEU A 83 -3.39 4.65 -8.69
N GLY A 84 -3.21 4.28 -9.96
CA GLY A 84 -2.08 4.68 -10.77
C GLY A 84 -2.48 5.02 -12.19
N VAL A 85 -1.56 5.56 -12.95
CA VAL A 85 -1.77 5.91 -14.36
C VAL A 85 -1.09 4.94 -15.32
N GLU A 86 -0.09 4.19 -14.83
CA GLU A 86 0.70 3.25 -15.61
C GLU A 86 0.91 1.96 -14.83
N ASP A 87 0.83 0.82 -15.53
CA ASP A 87 1.26 -0.46 -14.99
C ASP A 87 2.75 -0.64 -15.29
N THR A 88 3.57 -0.31 -14.32
CA THR A 88 5.03 -0.39 -14.41
C THR A 88 5.59 -1.70 -13.87
N GLY A 89 4.72 -2.63 -13.48
CA GLY A 89 5.10 -3.88 -12.83
C GLY A 89 5.58 -3.66 -11.39
N ASN A 90 5.27 -4.60 -10.51
CA ASN A 90 5.56 -4.46 -9.07
C ASN A 90 6.72 -5.33 -8.60
N PHE A 91 7.29 -6.14 -9.50
CA PHE A 91 8.28 -7.13 -9.15
C PHE A 91 9.58 -6.93 -9.92
N GLY A 92 10.67 -7.41 -9.34
CA GLY A 92 11.99 -7.34 -9.91
C GLY A 92 12.87 -6.27 -9.30
N SER A 93 14.06 -6.13 -9.87
CA SER A 93 15.07 -5.14 -9.47
C SER A 93 14.93 -3.89 -10.33
N CYS A 94 14.69 -2.79 -9.67
CA CYS A 94 14.76 -1.46 -10.25
C CYS A 94 16.08 -0.77 -9.88
N ASN A 95 16.15 0.53 -9.98
CA ASN A 95 17.35 1.32 -9.78
C ASN A 95 18.18 0.88 -8.57
N PHE A 96 19.47 0.66 -8.81
CA PHE A 96 20.50 0.39 -7.78
C PHE A 96 20.23 -0.83 -6.89
N GLY A 97 19.47 -1.82 -7.36
CA GLY A 97 19.18 -3.06 -6.63
C GLY A 97 18.04 -2.94 -5.61
N TYR A 98 17.24 -1.90 -5.68
CA TYR A 98 15.98 -1.81 -4.96
C TYR A 98 14.85 -2.56 -5.68
N SER A 99 13.85 -2.99 -4.96
CA SER A 99 12.63 -3.56 -5.54
C SER A 99 11.82 -2.50 -6.31
N CYS A 100 11.28 -2.88 -7.46
CA CYS A 100 10.36 -2.04 -8.23
C CYS A 100 9.08 -1.69 -7.45
N ALA A 101 8.72 -2.51 -6.45
CA ALA A 101 7.59 -2.24 -5.56
C ALA A 101 7.68 -0.88 -4.85
N TYR A 102 8.88 -0.37 -4.57
CA TYR A 102 9.03 0.95 -3.93
C TYR A 102 8.65 2.11 -4.84
N SER A 103 8.84 1.97 -6.15
CA SER A 103 8.49 3.03 -7.11
C SER A 103 7.03 2.95 -7.53
N ASN A 104 6.43 1.75 -7.48
CA ASN A 104 5.15 1.46 -8.11
C ASN A 104 4.02 1.26 -7.11
N CYS A 105 4.33 1.02 -5.84
CA CYS A 105 3.34 0.81 -4.78
C CYS A 105 3.58 1.77 -3.63
N VAL A 106 2.66 2.70 -3.43
CA VAL A 106 2.76 3.70 -2.35
C VAL A 106 2.17 3.22 -1.03
N SER A 107 1.31 2.22 -1.05
CA SER A 107 0.55 1.71 0.10
C SER A 107 1.05 0.34 0.54
N TRP A 108 1.43 0.22 1.82
CA TRP A 108 1.99 -0.99 2.41
C TRP A 108 1.24 -1.35 3.70
N PRO A 109 0.32 -2.34 3.66
CA PRO A 109 -0.44 -2.78 4.84
C PRO A 109 0.40 -3.55 5.85
N THR A 110 1.51 -4.13 5.40
CA THR A 110 2.52 -4.76 6.24
C THR A 110 3.91 -4.25 5.86
N PRO A 111 4.93 -4.42 6.70
CA PRO A 111 6.27 -3.92 6.40
C PRO A 111 6.89 -4.48 5.12
N THR A 112 6.42 -5.61 4.63
CA THR A 112 7.03 -6.36 3.51
C THR A 112 6.12 -6.60 2.32
N GLN A 113 4.84 -6.23 2.41
CA GLN A 113 3.86 -6.48 1.36
C GLN A 113 3.24 -5.18 0.89
N PRO A 114 3.51 -4.75 -0.36
CA PRO A 114 2.82 -3.63 -0.99
C PRO A 114 1.44 -4.03 -1.47
N LEU A 115 0.54 -3.07 -1.57
CA LEU A 115 -0.72 -3.22 -2.29
C LEU A 115 -0.52 -2.88 -3.77
N PRO A 116 -1.05 -3.70 -4.68
CA PRO A 116 -1.01 -3.42 -6.10
C PRO A 116 -1.84 -2.19 -6.44
N THR A 117 -1.36 -1.44 -7.41
CA THR A 117 -2.03 -0.24 -7.91
C THR A 117 -3.02 -0.61 -9.01
N GLU A 118 -4.24 -0.10 -8.92
CA GLU A 118 -5.25 -0.23 -9.98
C GLU A 118 -5.06 0.89 -11.00
N VAL A 119 -4.83 0.51 -12.24
CA VAL A 119 -4.60 1.45 -13.36
C VAL A 119 -5.79 1.56 -14.31
N ASN A 120 -6.76 0.67 -14.19
CA ASN A 120 -7.96 0.69 -15.01
C ASN A 120 -9.07 1.49 -14.30
N PRO A 121 -9.46 2.68 -14.84
CA PRO A 121 -10.46 3.52 -14.20
C PRO A 121 -11.84 2.86 -14.12
N ARG A 122 -12.17 1.97 -15.05
CA ARG A 122 -13.42 1.21 -15.01
C ARG A 122 -13.43 0.24 -13.85
N VAL A 123 -12.35 -0.52 -13.65
CA VAL A 123 -12.23 -1.46 -12.52
C VAL A 123 -12.26 -0.70 -11.19
N ALA A 124 -11.57 0.45 -11.11
CA ALA A 124 -11.63 1.31 -9.93
C ALA A 124 -13.06 1.78 -9.64
N PHE A 125 -13.79 2.20 -10.67
CA PHE A 125 -15.20 2.61 -10.57
C PHE A 125 -16.10 1.45 -10.11
N GLU A 126 -15.95 0.27 -10.72
CA GLU A 126 -16.72 -0.92 -10.36
C GLU A 126 -16.43 -1.38 -8.91
N ARG A 127 -15.21 -1.24 -8.44
CA ARG A 127 -14.87 -1.48 -7.01
C ARG A 127 -15.55 -0.49 -6.07
N LEU A 128 -15.63 0.78 -6.44
CA LEU A 128 -16.23 1.83 -5.60
C LEU A 128 -17.75 1.75 -5.59
N PHE A 129 -18.36 1.59 -6.76
CA PHE A 129 -19.81 1.73 -6.94
C PHE A 129 -20.51 0.40 -7.27
N GLY A 130 -19.73 -0.64 -7.58
CA GLY A 130 -20.22 -1.95 -7.98
C GLY A 130 -20.73 -2.01 -9.41
N ASP A 131 -21.16 -3.16 -9.79
CA ASP A 131 -21.71 -3.52 -11.11
C ASP A 131 -23.23 -3.27 -11.22
N GLY A 132 -23.77 -2.39 -10.35
CA GLY A 132 -25.22 -2.14 -10.25
C GLY A 132 -25.89 -2.85 -9.09
N THR A 133 -25.17 -3.66 -8.29
CA THR A 133 -25.69 -4.25 -7.05
C THR A 133 -25.85 -3.20 -5.95
N SER A 134 -26.78 -3.46 -5.00
CA SER A 134 -26.99 -2.54 -3.88
C SER A 134 -25.80 -2.53 -2.91
N PRO A 135 -25.58 -1.44 -2.14
CA PRO A 135 -24.55 -1.40 -1.11
C PRO A 135 -24.66 -2.56 -0.10
N GLN A 136 -25.87 -2.99 0.22
CA GLN A 136 -26.13 -4.11 1.13
C GLN A 136 -25.65 -5.43 0.54
N GLU A 137 -25.93 -5.70 -0.74
CA GLU A 137 -25.47 -6.91 -1.43
C GLU A 137 -23.94 -6.96 -1.52
N ARG A 138 -23.28 -5.82 -1.77
CA ARG A 138 -21.82 -5.73 -1.77
C ARG A 138 -21.23 -6.01 -0.39
N MET A 139 -21.83 -5.51 0.69
CA MET A 139 -21.38 -5.81 2.06
C MET A 139 -21.57 -7.29 2.41
N LEU A 140 -22.66 -7.90 1.99
CA LEU A 140 -22.90 -9.34 2.18
C LEU A 140 -21.87 -10.17 1.43
N GLY A 141 -21.57 -9.81 0.17
CA GLY A 141 -20.52 -10.47 -0.63
C GLY A 141 -19.14 -10.39 0.03
N ARG A 142 -18.77 -9.23 0.63
CA ARG A 142 -17.53 -9.09 1.41
C ARG A 142 -17.47 -10.03 2.61
N LYS A 143 -18.56 -10.11 3.39
CA LYS A 143 -18.62 -11.03 4.56
C LYS A 143 -18.49 -12.49 4.13
N GLN A 144 -19.14 -12.86 3.02
CA GLN A 144 -19.02 -14.22 2.46
C GLN A 144 -17.59 -14.52 2.02
N ASN A 145 -16.95 -13.59 1.30
CA ASN A 145 -15.57 -13.76 0.84
C ASN A 145 -14.57 -13.81 2.02
N ALA A 146 -14.75 -12.98 3.04
CA ALA A 146 -13.95 -13.04 4.26
C ALA A 146 -14.08 -14.42 4.94
N SER A 147 -15.32 -14.94 5.06
CA SER A 147 -15.58 -16.26 5.63
C SER A 147 -14.91 -17.39 4.83
N ILE A 148 -14.86 -17.29 3.50
CA ILE A 148 -14.16 -18.26 2.64
C ILE A 148 -12.66 -18.19 2.87
N LEU A 149 -12.07 -17.00 2.95
CA LEU A 149 -10.66 -16.81 3.22
C LEU A 149 -10.26 -17.30 4.61
N ASP A 150 -11.10 -17.09 5.61
CA ASP A 150 -10.90 -17.61 6.98
C ASP A 150 -10.89 -19.15 6.98
N SER A 151 -11.80 -19.78 6.23
CA SER A 151 -11.83 -21.24 6.08
C SER A 151 -10.56 -21.76 5.41
N VAL A 152 -10.14 -21.16 4.31
CA VAL A 152 -8.90 -21.55 3.60
C VAL A 152 -7.67 -21.35 4.49
N THR A 153 -7.62 -20.24 5.24
CA THR A 153 -6.52 -19.98 6.18
C THR A 153 -6.47 -21.00 7.32
N HIS A 154 -7.65 -21.41 7.82
CA HIS A 154 -7.76 -22.46 8.83
C HIS A 154 -7.26 -23.80 8.28
N ASP A 155 -7.71 -24.20 7.08
CA ASP A 155 -7.31 -25.44 6.43
C ASP A 155 -5.81 -25.48 6.15
N LEU A 156 -5.23 -24.35 5.74
CA LEU A 156 -3.78 -24.20 5.56
C LEU A 156 -3.03 -24.35 6.90
N ALA A 157 -3.56 -23.77 7.96
CA ALA A 157 -2.95 -23.92 9.30
C ALA A 157 -3.02 -25.37 9.81
N MET A 158 -4.08 -26.08 9.52
CA MET A 158 -4.22 -27.50 9.83
C MET A 158 -3.21 -28.34 9.00
N LEU A 159 -3.13 -28.10 7.70
CA LEU A 159 -2.17 -28.74 6.82
C LEU A 159 -0.71 -28.54 7.31
N LYS A 160 -0.36 -27.32 7.70
CA LYS A 160 0.97 -27.01 8.24
C LYS A 160 1.33 -27.80 9.51
N LYS A 161 0.36 -28.22 10.31
CA LYS A 161 0.66 -29.04 11.49
C LYS A 161 1.17 -30.44 11.13
N ASP A 162 0.66 -30.99 10.04
CA ASP A 162 0.94 -32.34 9.60
C ASP A 162 2.19 -32.45 8.70
N LEU A 163 2.76 -31.30 8.30
CA LEU A 163 3.92 -31.24 7.44
C LEU A 163 5.26 -31.31 8.22
N GLY A 164 6.26 -31.95 7.61
CA GLY A 164 7.65 -31.92 8.09
C GLY A 164 8.26 -30.51 8.01
N ASN A 165 9.33 -30.26 8.78
CA ASN A 165 9.96 -28.96 8.87
C ASN A 165 10.46 -28.39 7.53
N GLY A 166 10.89 -29.25 6.60
CA GLY A 166 11.34 -28.85 5.27
C GLY A 166 10.21 -28.36 4.37
N ASP A 167 8.99 -28.89 4.55
CA ASP A 167 7.84 -28.53 3.72
C ASP A 167 7.09 -27.31 4.27
N LYS A 168 7.14 -27.09 5.58
CA LYS A 168 6.57 -25.89 6.23
C LYS A 168 7.15 -24.56 5.72
N THR A 169 8.37 -24.58 5.19
CA THR A 169 9.03 -23.40 4.65
C THR A 169 8.68 -23.14 3.17
N ARG A 170 7.98 -24.05 2.51
CA ARG A 170 7.59 -23.96 1.09
C ARG A 170 6.13 -23.56 0.90
N ILE A 171 5.33 -23.55 1.97
CA ILE A 171 3.94 -23.11 2.04
C ILE A 171 3.85 -21.85 2.92
#